data_7c3efd62ada5bd36db27bb49553c0d65
#
_entry.id   7c3efd62ada5bd36db27bb49553c0d65
#
_cell.length_a   1.000
_cell.length_b   1.000
_cell.length_c   1.000
_cell.angle_alpha   90.00
_cell.angle_beta   90.00
_cell.angle_gamma   90.00
#
_symmetry.space_group_name_H-M   'P 1'
#
loop_
_entity.id
_entity.type
_entity.pdbx_description
1 polymer ?
#
loop_
_entity_poly.entity_id
_entity_poly.type
_entity_poly.pdbx_seq_one_letter_code
_entity_poly.pdbx_strand_id
1 'polypeptide(L)'
;MYSDYEYELGIINYMFSNKFKESFENIIDLMYKALESGESIESIQKYILKYDSIKTIEKEIKFNTWCRNHVDELYEAWLIDNEVDYREIYKQWLKENKESEE
;
A
#
# COMPACT_ATOMS: atom_id res chain seq x y z
N MET A 1 10.56 -0.51 -26.47
CA MET A 1 9.44 -1.46 -26.37
C MET A 1 8.58 -1.12 -25.16
N TYR A 2 7.32 -0.92 -25.38
CA TYR A 2 6.41 -0.65 -24.29
C TYR A 2 5.96 -1.98 -23.68
N SER A 3 6.05 -2.07 -22.37
CA SER A 3 5.55 -3.23 -21.66
C SER A 3 4.05 -3.07 -21.42
N ASP A 4 3.36 -4.18 -21.17
CA ASP A 4 1.97 -4.15 -20.74
C ASP A 4 1.82 -3.35 -19.45
N TYR A 5 2.89 -3.26 -18.70
CA TYR A 5 3.02 -2.53 -17.46
C TYR A 5 2.72 -1.03 -17.65
N GLU A 6 3.30 -0.42 -18.68
CA GLU A 6 3.07 1.00 -18.95
C GLU A 6 1.63 1.28 -19.36
N TYR A 7 1.04 0.38 -20.12
CA TYR A 7 -0.36 0.49 -20.51
C TYR A 7 -1.26 0.43 -19.27
N GLU A 8 -1.00 -0.53 -18.39
CA GLU A 8 -1.78 -0.68 -17.17
C GLU A 8 -1.61 0.50 -16.22
N LEU A 9 -0.40 1.05 -16.13
CA LEU A 9 -0.17 2.25 -15.34
C LEU A 9 -0.95 3.44 -15.87
N GLY A 10 -1.07 3.54 -17.19
CA GLY A 10 -1.88 4.58 -17.81
C GLY A 10 -3.34 4.50 -17.43
N ILE A 11 -3.89 3.29 -17.41
CA ILE A 11 -5.28 3.05 -17.00
C ILE A 11 -5.46 3.42 -15.53
N ILE A 12 -4.55 2.98 -14.68
CA ILE A 12 -4.61 3.27 -13.25
C ILE A 12 -4.53 4.78 -13.00
N ASN A 13 -3.62 5.46 -13.72
CA ASN A 13 -3.50 6.89 -13.60
C ASN A 13 -4.80 7.61 -13.96
N TYR A 14 -5.47 7.14 -15.02
CA TYR A 14 -6.76 7.70 -15.41
C TYR A 14 -7.79 7.49 -14.29
N MET A 15 -7.82 6.29 -13.70
CA MET A 15 -8.75 5.98 -12.60
C MET A 15 -8.51 6.89 -11.40
N PHE A 16 -7.25 7.07 -10.99
CA PHE A 16 -6.89 7.95 -9.89
C PHE A 16 -7.29 9.39 -10.18
N SER A 17 -6.93 9.89 -11.35
CA SER A 17 -7.22 11.28 -11.73
C SER A 17 -8.71 11.56 -11.72
N ASN A 18 -9.49 10.60 -12.21
CA ASN A 18 -10.94 10.75 -12.28
C ASN A 18 -11.58 10.69 -10.89
N LYS A 19 -11.14 9.77 -10.05
CA LYS A 19 -11.74 9.57 -8.73
C LYS A 19 -11.28 10.60 -7.70
N PHE A 20 -9.99 10.90 -7.66
CA PHE A 20 -9.41 11.72 -6.59
C PHE A 20 -9.07 13.14 -7.01
N LYS A 21 -9.13 13.44 -8.28
CA LYS A 21 -8.83 14.77 -8.84
C LYS A 21 -7.44 15.27 -8.47
N GLU A 22 -6.48 14.35 -8.47
CA GLU A 22 -5.08 14.64 -8.19
C GLU A 22 -4.30 14.92 -9.47
N SER A 23 -3.14 15.55 -9.32
CA SER A 23 -2.28 15.81 -10.47
C SER A 23 -1.67 14.51 -10.98
N PHE A 24 -1.39 14.50 -12.28
CA PHE A 24 -0.77 13.35 -12.94
C PHE A 24 0.55 12.97 -12.27
N GLU A 25 1.38 13.96 -11.95
CA GLU A 25 2.69 13.71 -11.35
C GLU A 25 2.61 13.05 -9.98
N ASN A 26 1.68 13.52 -9.14
CA ASN A 26 1.50 12.95 -7.81
C ASN A 26 1.03 11.51 -7.89
N ILE A 27 0.17 11.21 -8.84
CA ILE A 27 -0.36 9.85 -9.01
C ILE A 27 0.71 8.92 -9.54
N ILE A 28 1.51 9.36 -10.50
CA ILE A 28 2.61 8.56 -11.03
C ILE A 28 3.62 8.24 -9.92
N ASP A 29 3.97 9.22 -9.10
CA ASP A 29 4.88 9.00 -7.97
C ASP A 29 4.34 7.96 -7.01
N LEU A 30 3.05 8.05 -6.67
CA LEU A 30 2.43 7.09 -5.78
C LEU A 30 2.47 5.68 -6.36
N MET A 31 2.15 5.55 -7.64
CA MET A 31 2.14 4.24 -8.30
C MET A 31 3.53 3.61 -8.33
N TYR A 32 4.56 4.40 -8.68
CA TYR A 32 5.92 3.86 -8.70
C TYR A 32 6.40 3.47 -7.32
N LYS A 33 6.11 4.27 -6.30
CA LYS A 33 6.46 3.92 -4.92
C LYS A 33 5.78 2.64 -4.48
N ALA A 34 4.51 2.48 -4.83
CA ALA A 34 3.77 1.26 -4.49
C ALA A 34 4.39 0.04 -5.15
N LEU A 35 4.72 0.14 -6.44
CA LEU A 35 5.32 -0.97 -7.16
C LEU A 35 6.72 -1.32 -6.64
N GLU A 36 7.52 -0.32 -6.30
CA GLU A 36 8.84 -0.53 -5.71
C GLU A 36 8.74 -1.22 -4.35
N SER A 37 7.67 -0.94 -3.61
CA SER A 37 7.48 -1.57 -2.29
C SER A 37 6.90 -2.97 -2.38
N GLY A 38 6.58 -3.46 -3.58
CA GLY A 38 6.11 -4.82 -3.79
C GLY A 38 4.63 -4.98 -4.08
N GLU A 39 3.90 -3.89 -4.22
CA GLU A 39 2.49 -3.97 -4.61
C GLU A 39 2.36 -4.38 -6.06
N SER A 40 1.31 -5.13 -6.38
CA SER A 40 0.98 -5.47 -7.76
C SER A 40 0.04 -4.41 -8.33
N ILE A 41 -0.02 -4.37 -9.66
CA ILE A 41 -0.94 -3.47 -10.35
C ILE A 41 -2.38 -3.80 -9.94
N GLU A 42 -2.71 -5.07 -9.80
CA GLU A 42 -4.03 -5.51 -9.36
C GLU A 42 -4.38 -4.98 -7.97
N SER A 43 -3.41 -5.01 -7.04
CA SER A 43 -3.62 -4.48 -5.70
C SER A 43 -3.90 -2.98 -5.73
N ILE A 44 -3.17 -2.25 -6.55
CA ILE A 44 -3.38 -0.80 -6.69
C ILE A 44 -4.78 -0.51 -7.22
N GLN A 45 -5.23 -1.25 -8.22
CA GLN A 45 -6.59 -1.09 -8.76
C GLN A 45 -7.65 -1.36 -7.68
N LYS A 46 -7.46 -2.38 -6.87
CA LYS A 46 -8.38 -2.71 -5.78
C LYS A 46 -8.44 -1.59 -4.75
N TYR A 47 -7.31 -0.99 -4.43
CA TYR A 47 -7.27 0.13 -3.50
C TYR A 47 -8.06 1.33 -4.03
N ILE A 48 -7.93 1.63 -5.32
CA ILE A 48 -8.66 2.73 -5.93
C ILE A 48 -10.17 2.52 -5.83
N LEU A 49 -10.61 1.28 -6.02
CA LEU A 49 -12.04 0.96 -5.97
C LEU A 49 -12.57 0.92 -4.53
N LYS A 50 -11.73 0.55 -3.58
CA LYS A 50 -12.14 0.34 -2.20
C LYS A 50 -12.07 1.60 -1.33
N TYR A 51 -11.04 2.41 -1.51
CA TYR A 51 -10.79 3.53 -0.61
C TYR A 51 -11.16 4.86 -1.24
N ASP A 52 -11.54 5.81 -0.37
CA ASP A 52 -12.05 7.10 -0.81
C ASP A 52 -10.99 8.20 -0.87
N SER A 53 -9.78 7.93 -0.40
CA SER A 53 -8.73 8.94 -0.43
C SER A 53 -7.37 8.32 -0.72
N ILE A 54 -6.53 9.10 -1.38
CA ILE A 54 -5.14 8.71 -1.67
C ILE A 54 -4.37 8.51 -0.38
N LYS A 55 -4.63 9.32 0.63
CA LYS A 55 -3.95 9.22 1.92
C LYS A 55 -4.20 7.85 2.57
N THR A 56 -5.43 7.36 2.49
CA THR A 56 -5.77 6.02 2.99
C THR A 56 -5.03 4.94 2.22
N ILE A 57 -4.95 5.08 0.88
CA ILE A 57 -4.23 4.14 0.03
C ILE A 57 -2.74 4.10 0.42
N GLU A 58 -2.13 5.27 0.64
CA GLU A 58 -0.74 5.36 1.07
C GLU A 58 -0.51 4.63 2.40
N LYS A 59 -1.42 4.80 3.35
CA LYS A 59 -1.32 4.12 4.64
C LYS A 59 -1.42 2.61 4.49
N GLU A 60 -2.31 2.13 3.63
CA GLU A 60 -2.44 0.69 3.38
C GLU A 60 -1.19 0.12 2.72
N ILE A 61 -0.60 0.85 1.79
CA ILE A 61 0.63 0.42 1.15
C ILE A 61 1.76 0.32 2.17
N LYS A 62 1.87 1.30 3.07
CA LYS A 62 2.88 1.28 4.14
C LYS A 62 2.69 0.09 5.07
N PHE A 63 1.46 -0.18 5.47
CA PHE A 63 1.16 -1.32 6.33
C PHE A 63 1.52 -2.64 5.65
N ASN A 64 1.11 -2.82 4.40
CA ASN A 64 1.39 -4.05 3.67
C ASN A 64 2.89 -4.23 3.43
N THR A 65 3.61 -3.15 3.17
CA THR A 65 5.06 -3.18 3.02
C THR A 65 5.72 -3.63 4.32
N TRP A 66 5.27 -3.08 5.43
CA TRP A 66 5.79 -3.48 6.76
C TRP A 66 5.53 -4.96 7.01
N CYS A 67 4.33 -5.45 6.70
CA CYS A 67 4.01 -6.86 6.88
C CYS A 67 4.93 -7.76 6.06
N ARG A 68 5.21 -7.39 4.81
CA ARG A 68 6.11 -8.18 3.97
C ARG A 68 7.52 -8.23 4.52
N ASN A 69 7.95 -7.16 5.17
CA ASN A 69 9.29 -7.07 5.75
C ASN A 69 9.41 -7.72 7.13
N HIS A 70 8.29 -8.10 7.74
CA HIS A 70 8.25 -8.66 9.10
C HIS A 70 7.48 -9.97 9.15
N VAL A 71 7.53 -10.75 8.06
CA VAL A 71 6.78 -12.00 7.92
C VAL A 71 7.08 -12.98 9.06
N ASP A 72 8.37 -13.14 9.40
CA ASP A 72 8.77 -14.08 10.43
C ASP A 72 8.18 -13.72 11.79
N GLU A 73 8.22 -12.44 12.14
CA GLU A 73 7.69 -11.96 13.41
C GLU A 73 6.17 -12.12 13.47
N LEU A 74 5.48 -11.86 12.37
CA LEU A 74 4.03 -12.01 12.29
C LEU A 74 3.64 -13.48 12.36
N TYR A 75 4.42 -14.36 11.75
CA TYR A 75 4.18 -15.80 11.79
C TYR A 75 4.32 -16.31 13.23
N GLU A 76 5.36 -15.88 13.95
CA GLU A 76 5.55 -16.26 15.34
C GLU A 76 4.37 -15.78 16.21
N ALA A 77 3.92 -14.55 16.00
CA ALA A 77 2.77 -14.02 16.72
C ALA A 77 1.51 -14.84 16.43
N TRP A 78 1.32 -15.24 15.19
CA TRP A 78 0.19 -16.06 14.79
C TRP A 78 0.23 -17.45 15.45
N LEU A 79 1.42 -18.03 15.61
CA LEU A 79 1.59 -19.32 16.27
C LEU A 79 1.15 -19.26 17.74
N ILE A 80 1.36 -18.11 18.39
CA ILE A 80 0.96 -17.92 19.79
C ILE A 80 -0.54 -17.67 19.89
N ASP A 81 -1.08 -16.85 18.99
CA ASP A 81 -2.49 -16.48 19.00
C ASP A 81 -2.98 -16.34 17.56
N ASN A 82 -3.80 -17.29 17.11
CA ASN A 82 -4.30 -17.29 15.72
C ASN A 82 -5.25 -16.13 15.42
N GLU A 83 -5.73 -15.43 16.44
CA GLU A 83 -6.60 -14.28 16.27
C GLU A 83 -5.86 -12.95 16.42
N VAL A 84 -4.53 -12.98 16.37
CA VAL A 84 -3.70 -11.78 16.53
C VAL A 84 -4.06 -10.74 15.46
N ASP A 85 -4.12 -9.49 15.90
CA ASP A 85 -4.38 -8.37 14.99
C ASP A 85 -3.04 -7.76 14.55
N TYR A 86 -2.68 -7.98 13.30
CA TYR A 86 -1.42 -7.48 12.73
C TYR A 86 -1.37 -5.96 12.73
N ARG A 87 -2.51 -5.28 12.62
CA ARG A 87 -2.53 -3.82 12.69
C ARG A 87 -2.17 -3.28 14.06
N GLU A 88 -2.56 -3.99 15.11
CA GLU A 88 -2.16 -3.62 16.48
C GLU A 88 -0.66 -3.80 16.65
N ILE A 89 -0.08 -4.88 16.11
CA ILE A 89 1.36 -5.10 16.15
C ILE A 89 2.09 -3.98 15.41
N TYR A 90 1.58 -3.59 14.25
CA TYR A 90 2.14 -2.51 13.47
C TYR A 90 2.11 -1.17 14.22
N LYS A 91 0.99 -0.85 14.84
CA LYS A 91 0.86 0.37 15.64
C LYS A 91 1.85 0.41 16.79
N GLN A 92 2.02 -0.72 17.47
CA GLN A 92 2.97 -0.81 18.56
C GLN A 92 4.41 -0.64 18.05
N TRP A 93 4.72 -1.26 16.92
CA TRP A 93 6.04 -1.13 16.30
C TRP A 93 6.33 0.33 15.93
N LEU A 94 5.35 1.05 15.39
CA LEU A 94 5.51 2.46 15.06
C LEU A 94 5.84 3.29 16.31
N LYS A 95 5.16 3.02 17.42
CA LYS A 95 5.43 3.72 18.68
C LYS A 95 6.85 3.44 19.19
N GLU A 96 7.26 2.18 19.13
CA GLU A 96 8.59 1.77 19.60
C GLU A 96 9.71 2.37 18.75
N ASN A 97 9.46 2.57 17.48
CA ASN A 97 10.43 3.13 16.55
C ASN A 97 10.22 4.62 16.30
N LYS A 98 9.34 5.25 17.07
CA LYS A 98 9.05 6.68 16.99
C LYS A 98 8.66 7.14 15.58
N GLU A 99 7.94 6.29 14.86
CA GLU A 99 7.45 6.61 13.54
C GLU A 99 5.95 6.95 13.61
N SER A 100 5.49 7.75 12.65
CA SER A 100 4.11 8.17 12.54
C SER A 100 3.44 7.47 11.37
N GLU A 101 2.14 7.20 11.50
CA GLU A 101 1.34 6.70 10.40
C GLU A 101 1.04 7.79 9.36
N GLU A 102 1.25 9.03 9.71
CA GLU A 102 0.96 10.16 8.83
C GLU A 102 2.01 10.36 7.75
#